data_1df2bd8a2c0ebac34919c05e39cc3b21
#
_entry.id   1df2bd8a2c0ebac34919c05e39cc3b21
#
_cell.length_a   1.000
_cell.length_b   1.000
_cell.length_c   1.000
_cell.angle_alpha   90.00
_cell.angle_beta   90.00
_cell.angle_gamma   90.00
#
_symmetry.space_group_name_H-M   'P 1'
#
loop_
_entity.id
_entity.type
_entity.pdbx_description
1 polymer ?
#
loop_
_entity_poly.entity_id
_entity_poly.type
_entity_poly.pdbx_seq_one_letter_code
_entity_poly.pdbx_strand_id
1 'polypeptide(L)'
;MGSVCSGGRYESLASDGKHAYPGVGISLGLTRLLAPILSRGELSSSRSVPSAVLVAVNAEEDRATSEAVAVALRSRGIPCEVAPKADKFGKQIKHADRRGIPFVWFPGVKHADHRDADTVKDIRSGDQVEADAASWNPPTEDLHPGVIGTR
;
A
#
# COMPACT_ATOMS: atom_id res chain seq x y z
N MET A 1 2.46 -27.74 -15.81
CA MET A 1 2.72 -26.33 -15.52
C MET A 1 3.19 -25.67 -16.83
N GLY A 2 2.60 -24.57 -17.30
CA GLY A 2 3.04 -23.87 -18.51
C GLY A 2 4.33 -23.08 -18.28
N SER A 3 4.89 -22.45 -19.33
CA SER A 3 6.10 -21.63 -19.23
C SER A 3 5.93 -20.51 -18.20
N VAL A 4 6.87 -20.38 -17.29
CA VAL A 4 6.92 -19.30 -16.26
C VAL A 4 7.74 -18.09 -16.74
N CYS A 5 8.54 -18.28 -17.79
CA CYS A 5 9.38 -17.24 -18.38
C CYS A 5 9.40 -17.43 -19.88
N SER A 6 9.31 -16.32 -20.60
CA SER A 6 9.49 -16.32 -22.06
C SER A 6 10.15 -15.01 -22.49
N GLY A 7 10.81 -15.04 -23.63
CA GLY A 7 11.44 -13.87 -24.19
C GLY A 7 11.88 -14.10 -25.61
N GLY A 8 12.32 -13.06 -26.25
CA GLY A 8 12.81 -13.13 -27.62
C GLY A 8 13.39 -11.81 -28.09
N ARG A 9 13.97 -11.87 -29.27
CA ARG A 9 14.38 -10.70 -30.02
C ARG A 9 13.22 -10.19 -30.88
N TYR A 10 13.00 -8.90 -30.86
CA TYR A 10 11.96 -8.20 -31.60
C TYR A 10 12.61 -7.22 -32.57
N GLU A 11 12.30 -7.35 -33.88
CA GLU A 11 12.93 -6.52 -34.89
C GLU A 11 12.16 -5.21 -35.16
N SER A 12 10.85 -5.19 -34.90
CA SER A 12 9.99 -4.08 -35.34
C SER A 12 9.06 -3.52 -34.28
N LEU A 13 9.13 -3.99 -33.03
CA LEU A 13 8.18 -3.61 -31.97
C LEU A 13 8.23 -2.10 -31.66
N ALA A 14 9.41 -1.49 -31.78
CA ALA A 14 9.64 -0.06 -31.55
C ALA A 14 9.97 0.68 -32.84
N SER A 15 9.44 0.25 -33.98
CA SER A 15 9.63 0.94 -35.26
C SER A 15 8.76 2.20 -35.34
N ASP A 16 9.36 3.29 -35.81
CA ASP A 16 8.64 4.55 -36.13
C ASP A 16 8.20 4.67 -37.60
N GLY A 17 8.32 3.57 -38.37
CA GLY A 17 8.03 3.52 -39.78
C GLY A 17 9.18 3.99 -40.69
N LYS A 18 10.22 4.61 -40.16
CA LYS A 18 11.45 5.05 -40.85
C LYS A 18 12.68 4.29 -40.35
N HIS A 19 12.70 3.97 -39.07
CA HIS A 19 13.81 3.28 -38.44
C HIS A 19 13.30 2.07 -37.68
N ALA A 20 14.04 0.96 -37.75
CA ALA A 20 13.80 -0.23 -36.94
C ALA A 20 14.75 -0.22 -35.73
N TYR A 21 14.16 -0.40 -34.56
CA TYR A 21 14.89 -0.47 -33.30
C TYR A 21 14.79 -1.91 -32.76
N PRO A 22 15.73 -2.79 -33.10
CA PRO A 22 15.70 -4.16 -32.58
C PRO A 22 15.91 -4.16 -31.08
N GLY A 23 15.12 -4.94 -30.39
CA GLY A 23 15.17 -5.07 -28.95
C GLY A 23 15.09 -6.52 -28.48
N VAL A 24 15.49 -6.76 -27.25
CA VAL A 24 15.32 -8.05 -26.57
C VAL A 24 14.41 -7.82 -25.39
N GLY A 25 13.41 -8.67 -25.25
CA GLY A 25 12.50 -8.63 -24.10
C GLY A 25 12.42 -9.98 -23.42
N ILE A 26 12.18 -9.95 -22.12
CA ILE A 26 11.89 -11.11 -21.31
C ILE A 26 10.69 -10.82 -20.43
N SER A 27 9.81 -11.80 -20.25
CA SER A 27 8.70 -11.74 -19.33
C SER A 27 8.79 -12.85 -18.29
N LEU A 28 8.47 -12.53 -17.04
CA LEU A 28 8.38 -13.48 -15.94
C LEU A 28 6.96 -13.49 -15.39
N GLY A 29 6.32 -14.65 -15.39
CA GLY A 29 4.98 -14.85 -14.85
C GLY A 29 5.00 -15.10 -13.35
N LEU A 30 5.06 -14.02 -12.52
CA LEU A 30 5.12 -14.13 -11.06
C LEU A 30 3.96 -14.95 -10.49
N THR A 31 2.75 -14.71 -10.96
CA THR A 31 1.57 -15.48 -10.53
C THR A 31 1.73 -16.97 -10.83
N ARG A 32 2.24 -17.33 -12.00
CA ARG A 32 2.50 -18.73 -12.37
C ARG A 32 3.58 -19.37 -11.50
N LEU A 33 4.60 -18.60 -11.13
CA LEU A 33 5.67 -19.07 -10.26
C LEU A 33 5.16 -19.31 -8.83
N LEU A 34 4.36 -18.38 -8.30
CA LEU A 34 3.91 -18.41 -6.90
C LEU A 34 2.64 -19.24 -6.68
N ALA A 35 1.76 -19.36 -7.69
CA ALA A 35 0.48 -20.07 -7.54
C ALA A 35 0.62 -21.50 -6.99
N PRO A 36 1.58 -22.35 -7.41
CA PRO A 36 1.74 -23.68 -6.86
C PRO A 36 2.12 -23.70 -5.37
N ILE A 37 2.91 -22.72 -4.92
CA ILE A 37 3.33 -22.58 -3.52
C ILE A 37 2.13 -22.13 -2.68
N LEU A 38 1.40 -21.11 -3.18
CA LEU A 38 0.21 -20.60 -2.50
C LEU A 38 -0.93 -21.64 -2.44
N SER A 39 -1.14 -22.39 -3.52
CA SER A 39 -2.21 -23.41 -3.58
C SER A 39 -1.99 -24.59 -2.64
N ARG A 40 -0.74 -24.88 -2.25
CA ARG A 40 -0.42 -25.92 -1.25
C ARG A 40 -0.67 -25.46 0.18
N GLY A 41 -0.96 -24.19 0.42
CA GLY A 41 -1.12 -23.64 1.77
C GLY A 41 0.18 -23.60 2.58
N GLU A 42 1.34 -23.71 1.92
CA GLU A 42 2.66 -23.73 2.56
C GLU A 42 3.11 -22.34 3.03
N LEU A 43 2.44 -21.29 2.55
CA LEU A 43 2.72 -19.91 2.91
C LEU A 43 1.46 -19.20 3.37
N SER A 44 1.59 -18.42 4.43
CA SER A 44 0.59 -17.46 4.89
C SER A 44 1.21 -16.07 5.08
N SER A 45 0.39 -15.05 5.14
CA SER A 45 0.83 -13.69 5.43
C SER A 45 0.16 -13.18 6.68
N SER A 46 0.89 -12.41 7.49
CA SER A 46 0.35 -11.80 8.71
C SER A 46 -0.78 -10.80 8.44
N ARG A 47 -0.89 -10.26 7.21
CA ARG A 47 -2.00 -9.42 6.75
C ARG A 47 -2.21 -9.56 5.24
N SER A 48 -3.41 -9.18 4.78
CA SER A 48 -3.82 -9.38 3.39
C SER A 48 -3.29 -8.33 2.41
N VAL A 49 -2.66 -7.26 2.92
CA VAL A 49 -2.16 -6.13 2.12
C VAL A 49 -0.78 -5.68 2.60
N PRO A 50 0.03 -5.06 1.74
CA PRO A 50 1.33 -4.54 2.13
C PRO A 50 1.24 -3.31 3.03
N SER A 51 0.11 -2.57 3.01
CA SER A 51 -0.05 -1.30 3.73
C SER A 51 0.05 -1.48 5.24
N ALA A 52 0.88 -0.65 5.89
CA ALA A 52 0.98 -0.54 7.34
C ALA A 52 0.00 0.52 7.88
N VAL A 53 -0.35 1.51 7.06
CA VAL A 53 -1.21 2.63 7.46
C VAL A 53 -2.35 2.79 6.47
N LEU A 54 -3.57 2.98 6.98
CA LEU A 54 -4.69 3.53 6.22
C LEU A 54 -4.81 5.02 6.54
N VAL A 55 -4.63 5.90 5.56
CA VAL A 55 -4.88 7.33 5.72
C VAL A 55 -6.37 7.57 5.51
N ALA A 56 -7.05 8.03 6.55
CA ALA A 56 -8.48 8.32 6.51
C ALA A 56 -8.76 9.57 5.66
N VAL A 57 -9.98 9.64 5.12
CA VAL A 57 -10.50 10.80 4.39
C VAL A 57 -11.67 11.36 5.19
N ASN A 58 -11.55 12.62 5.65
CA ASN A 58 -12.59 13.28 6.44
C ASN A 58 -13.83 13.59 5.59
N ALA A 59 -13.60 14.28 4.48
CA ALA A 59 -14.59 14.59 3.46
C ALA A 59 -13.93 14.47 2.08
N GLU A 60 -14.70 14.29 1.02
CA GLU A 60 -14.10 14.14 -0.33
C GLU A 60 -13.35 15.40 -0.78
N GLU A 61 -13.77 16.57 -0.30
CA GLU A 61 -13.10 17.85 -0.51
C GLU A 61 -11.68 17.87 0.09
N ASP A 62 -11.46 17.12 1.18
CA ASP A 62 -10.19 17.03 1.90
C ASP A 62 -9.28 15.91 1.39
N ARG A 63 -9.70 15.14 0.37
CA ARG A 63 -8.93 14.02 -0.17
C ARG A 63 -7.50 14.39 -0.53
N ALA A 64 -7.29 15.59 -1.08
CA ALA A 64 -5.96 16.09 -1.42
C ALA A 64 -5.03 16.15 -0.19
N THR A 65 -5.56 16.49 0.99
CA THR A 65 -4.80 16.49 2.25
C THR A 65 -4.40 15.06 2.64
N SER A 66 -5.32 14.10 2.54
CA SER A 66 -5.03 12.68 2.81
C SER A 66 -4.00 12.11 1.85
N GLU A 67 -4.07 12.45 0.57
CA GLU A 67 -3.07 12.05 -0.43
C GLU A 67 -1.70 12.67 -0.14
N ALA A 68 -1.64 13.94 0.30
CA ALA A 68 -0.37 14.57 0.68
C ALA A 68 0.29 13.85 1.86
N VAL A 69 -0.47 13.47 2.88
CA VAL A 69 0.01 12.63 3.99
C VAL A 69 0.54 11.29 3.47
N ALA A 70 -0.22 10.63 2.60
CA ALA A 70 0.19 9.35 2.04
C ALA A 70 1.49 9.47 1.22
N VAL A 71 1.66 10.55 0.45
CA VAL A 71 2.91 10.83 -0.27
C VAL A 71 4.07 11.02 0.70
N ALA A 72 3.88 11.78 1.78
CA ALA A 72 4.91 12.00 2.80
C ALA A 72 5.33 10.69 3.48
N LEU A 73 4.38 9.83 3.87
CA LEU A 73 4.66 8.53 4.47
C LEU A 73 5.40 7.61 3.48
N ARG A 74 4.93 7.50 2.24
CA ARG A 74 5.56 6.65 1.20
C ARG A 74 6.97 7.10 0.84
N SER A 75 7.24 8.40 0.80
CA SER A 75 8.59 8.93 0.55
C SER A 75 9.60 8.50 1.61
N ARG A 76 9.14 8.13 2.80
CA ARG A 76 9.92 7.61 3.91
C ARG A 76 9.92 6.07 3.99
N GLY A 77 9.36 5.38 2.99
CA GLY A 77 9.30 3.93 2.94
C GLY A 77 8.21 3.30 3.81
N ILE A 78 7.23 4.09 4.29
CA ILE A 78 6.09 3.58 5.07
C ILE A 78 4.96 3.21 4.11
N PRO A 79 4.65 1.92 3.93
CA PRO A 79 3.59 1.49 3.03
C PRO A 79 2.24 1.94 3.55
N CYS A 80 1.50 2.69 2.75
CA CYS A 80 0.17 3.16 3.15
C CYS A 80 -0.79 3.21 1.96
N GLU A 81 -2.08 3.20 2.27
CA GLU A 81 -3.16 3.45 1.32
C GLU A 81 -4.09 4.54 1.85
N VAL A 82 -4.75 5.26 0.96
CA VAL A 82 -5.78 6.24 1.32
C VAL A 82 -7.14 5.55 1.27
N ALA A 83 -8.00 5.88 2.21
CA ALA A 83 -9.34 5.31 2.27
C ALA A 83 -10.10 5.53 0.95
N PRO A 84 -10.76 4.50 0.41
CA PRO A 84 -11.39 4.58 -0.91
C PRO A 84 -12.56 5.56 -0.95
N LYS A 85 -13.18 5.84 0.19
CA LYS A 85 -14.32 6.76 0.33
C LYS A 85 -14.22 7.53 1.64
N ALA A 86 -14.75 8.77 1.66
CA ALA A 86 -14.94 9.57 2.86
C ALA A 86 -16.14 9.08 3.69
N ASP A 87 -16.09 7.83 4.10
CA ASP A 87 -17.07 7.24 5.00
C ASP A 87 -16.80 7.68 6.46
N LYS A 88 -17.80 7.48 7.35
CA LYS A 88 -17.61 7.68 8.79
C LYS A 88 -16.36 6.92 9.28
N PHE A 89 -15.55 7.51 10.16
CA PHE A 89 -14.29 6.93 10.63
C PHE A 89 -14.42 5.50 11.14
N GLY A 90 -15.51 5.17 11.84
CA GLY A 90 -15.77 3.80 12.27
C GLY A 90 -15.83 2.77 11.13
N LYS A 91 -16.30 3.16 9.93
CA LYS A 91 -16.28 2.29 8.75
C LYS A 91 -14.86 2.18 8.15
N GLN A 92 -14.10 3.28 8.14
CA GLN A 92 -12.73 3.29 7.66
C GLN A 92 -11.82 2.45 8.57
N ILE A 93 -11.99 2.55 9.89
CA ILE A 93 -11.30 1.69 10.88
C ILE A 93 -11.65 0.21 10.65
N LYS A 94 -12.94 -0.13 10.48
CA LYS A 94 -13.34 -1.51 10.14
C LYS A 94 -12.79 -1.99 8.79
N HIS A 95 -12.57 -1.08 7.84
CA HIS A 95 -11.92 -1.42 6.58
C HIS A 95 -10.45 -1.79 6.81
N ALA A 96 -9.72 -0.99 7.61
CA ALA A 96 -8.34 -1.28 7.99
C ALA A 96 -8.23 -2.62 8.72
N ASP A 97 -9.08 -2.83 9.72
CA ASP A 97 -9.13 -4.07 10.54
C ASP A 97 -9.31 -5.32 9.67
N ARG A 98 -10.32 -5.33 8.78
CA ARG A 98 -10.56 -6.47 7.87
C ARG A 98 -9.39 -6.78 6.94
N ARG A 99 -8.52 -5.80 6.65
CA ARG A 99 -7.33 -5.96 5.80
C ARG A 99 -6.08 -6.26 6.61
N GLY A 100 -6.16 -6.20 7.94
CA GLY A 100 -5.04 -6.39 8.86
C GLY A 100 -4.08 -5.19 8.88
N ILE A 101 -4.53 -3.99 8.46
CA ILE A 101 -3.74 -2.76 8.51
C ILE A 101 -3.71 -2.29 9.96
N PRO A 102 -2.53 -2.21 10.61
CA PRO A 102 -2.46 -1.95 12.06
C PRO A 102 -2.74 -0.49 12.44
N PHE A 103 -2.49 0.46 11.55
CA PHE A 103 -2.59 1.89 11.89
C PHE A 103 -3.59 2.61 10.99
N VAL A 104 -4.36 3.52 11.60
CA VAL A 104 -5.21 4.47 10.86
C VAL A 104 -4.75 5.88 11.17
N TRP A 105 -4.41 6.62 10.14
CA TRP A 105 -4.01 8.02 10.19
C TRP A 105 -5.22 8.91 9.92
N PHE A 106 -5.44 9.88 10.79
CA PHE A 106 -6.48 10.88 10.65
C PHE A 106 -5.83 12.23 10.37
N PRO A 107 -5.90 12.73 9.14
CA PRO A 107 -5.42 14.07 8.84
C PRO A 107 -6.21 15.12 9.63
N GLY A 108 -5.51 16.09 10.19
CA GLY A 108 -6.11 17.21 10.91
C GLY A 108 -7.03 18.04 10.01
N VAL A 109 -8.13 18.50 10.57
CA VAL A 109 -9.10 19.35 9.87
C VAL A 109 -8.54 20.77 9.75
N LYS A 110 -8.70 21.38 8.58
CA LYS A 110 -8.34 22.78 8.35
C LYS A 110 -9.51 23.68 8.75
N HIS A 111 -9.26 24.61 9.64
CA HIS A 111 -10.16 25.68 10.03
C HIS A 111 -9.74 27.01 9.39
N ALA A 112 -10.52 28.07 9.59
CA ALA A 112 -10.23 29.38 9.01
C ALA A 112 -8.92 30.00 9.53
N ASP A 113 -8.58 29.73 10.78
CA ASP A 113 -7.48 30.33 11.55
C ASP A 113 -6.37 29.34 11.96
N HIS A 114 -6.65 28.03 11.92
CA HIS A 114 -5.68 27.00 12.28
C HIS A 114 -5.97 25.68 11.55
N ARG A 115 -5.08 24.71 11.74
CA ARG A 115 -5.28 23.31 11.37
C ARG A 115 -5.03 22.45 12.62
N ASP A 116 -5.91 21.48 12.84
CA ASP A 116 -5.71 20.49 13.88
C ASP A 116 -4.47 19.64 13.58
N ALA A 117 -3.84 19.10 14.64
CA ALA A 117 -2.78 18.13 14.47
C ALA A 117 -3.33 16.85 13.82
N ASP A 118 -2.49 16.22 12.99
CA ASP A 118 -2.77 14.86 12.52
C ASP A 118 -2.67 13.90 13.71
N THR A 119 -3.43 12.83 13.68
CA THR A 119 -3.33 11.77 14.69
C THR A 119 -3.22 10.40 14.03
N VAL A 120 -2.54 9.48 14.70
CA VAL A 120 -2.46 8.07 14.30
C VAL A 120 -2.99 7.18 15.41
N LYS A 121 -3.81 6.21 15.02
CA LYS A 121 -4.40 5.23 15.92
C LYS A 121 -3.86 3.84 15.62
N ASP A 122 -3.30 3.15 16.62
CA ASP A 122 -3.12 1.72 16.57
C ASP A 122 -4.48 1.06 16.84
N ILE A 123 -5.03 0.37 15.86
CA ILE A 123 -6.37 -0.22 15.97
C ILE A 123 -6.39 -1.49 16.84
N ARG A 124 -5.23 -2.06 17.16
CA ARG A 124 -5.09 -3.26 18.01
C ARG A 124 -5.18 -2.90 19.50
N SER A 125 -4.43 -1.85 19.92
CA SER A 125 -4.46 -1.36 21.31
C SER A 125 -5.60 -0.36 21.55
N GLY A 126 -6.00 0.38 20.51
CA GLY A 126 -6.93 1.49 20.59
C GLY A 126 -6.27 2.83 20.90
N ASP A 127 -4.96 2.86 21.14
CA ASP A 127 -4.22 4.08 21.44
C ASP A 127 -4.19 5.01 20.23
N GLN A 128 -4.37 6.29 20.48
CA GLN A 128 -4.33 7.34 19.48
C GLN A 128 -3.44 8.48 19.97
N VAL A 129 -2.48 8.89 19.16
CA VAL A 129 -1.49 9.91 19.48
C VAL A 129 -1.39 10.92 18.35
N GLU A 130 -0.97 12.13 18.68
CA GLU A 130 -0.56 13.11 17.67
C GLU A 130 0.63 12.59 16.87
N ALA A 131 0.64 12.86 15.57
CA ALA A 131 1.68 12.39 14.69
C ALA A 131 1.93 13.39 13.57
N ASP A 132 3.20 13.47 13.17
CA ASP A 132 3.65 14.22 12.01
C ASP A 132 4.16 13.25 10.94
N ALA A 133 3.61 13.34 9.73
CA ALA A 133 3.98 12.49 8.61
C ALA A 133 5.46 12.59 8.21
N ALA A 134 6.15 13.69 8.60
CA ALA A 134 7.58 13.87 8.35
C ALA A 134 8.46 13.11 9.35
N SER A 135 7.96 12.75 10.54
CA SER A 135 8.78 12.18 11.63
C SER A 135 8.26 10.87 12.20
N TRP A 136 6.95 10.64 12.21
CA TRP A 136 6.36 9.45 12.80
C TRP A 136 6.80 8.16 12.07
N ASN A 137 7.08 7.09 12.83
CA ASN A 137 7.38 5.77 12.32
C ASN A 137 6.55 4.71 13.04
N PRO A 138 6.00 3.72 12.32
CA PRO A 138 5.47 2.53 12.96
C PRO A 138 6.61 1.67 13.50
N PRO A 139 6.34 0.72 14.41
CA PRO A 139 7.27 -0.35 14.75
C PRO A 139 7.80 -1.06 13.49
N THR A 140 9.08 -1.42 13.49
CA THR A 140 9.74 -2.02 12.32
C THR A 140 9.06 -3.30 11.85
N GLU A 141 8.55 -4.10 12.78
CA GLU A 141 7.80 -5.33 12.54
C GLU A 141 6.46 -5.11 11.82
N ASP A 142 5.91 -3.91 11.92
CA ASP A 142 4.65 -3.55 11.29
C ASP A 142 4.81 -2.94 9.89
N LEU A 143 6.03 -2.55 9.49
CA LEU A 143 6.27 -1.95 8.17
C LEU A 143 5.82 -2.87 7.04
N HIS A 144 6.16 -4.15 7.11
CA HIS A 144 5.84 -5.13 6.08
C HIS A 144 5.13 -6.34 6.66
N PRO A 145 4.21 -6.97 5.89
CA PRO A 145 3.62 -8.22 6.33
C PRO A 145 4.70 -9.30 6.46
N GLY A 146 4.67 -10.03 7.56
CA GLY A 146 5.48 -11.23 7.73
C GLY A 146 4.94 -12.35 6.87
N VAL A 147 5.83 -13.06 6.16
CA VAL A 147 5.49 -14.29 5.44
C VAL A 147 5.84 -15.48 6.34
N ILE A 148 4.85 -16.31 6.62
CA ILE A 148 4.97 -17.47 7.50
C ILE A 148 4.91 -18.72 6.62
N GLY A 149 6.00 -19.51 6.63
CA GLY A 149 6.01 -20.83 6.04
C GLY A 149 5.40 -21.83 7.03
N THR A 150 4.39 -22.57 6.60
CA THR A 150 3.98 -23.79 7.34
C THR A 150 4.90 -24.92 6.93
N ARG A 151 5.66 -25.43 7.90
CA ARG A 151 6.45 -26.67 7.73
C ARG A 151 5.55 -27.88 7.73
#